data_44c3c2f4645579d2da225165e90e8757
#
_entry.id   44c3c2f4645579d2da225165e90e8757
#
_cell.length_a   1.000
_cell.length_b   1.000
_cell.length_c   1.000
_cell.angle_alpha   90.00
_cell.angle_beta   90.00
_cell.angle_gamma   90.00
#
_symmetry.space_group_name_H-M   'P 1'
#
loop_
_entity.id
_entity.type
_entity.pdbx_description
1 polymer ?
#
loop_
_entity_poly.entity_id
_entity_poly.type
_entity_poly.pdbx_seq_one_letter_code
_entity_poly.pdbx_strand_id
1 'polypeptide(L)'
;MSCKATSATIAEHWVKFHWDQGIKANFVAEEYLPGRDYCFMSLWNNGGLVTSMIRERLSWVGHRVVGSGGTSKLNRVVHSDTVNKKAVEAIRAVSKKPHGIFCVDLKEDAKEVPCPTEINCRFTTNVHYLSLASIKLGHPEWNFPWLAARLALEEEIPDCVKTNALPDDLWFTKNTDMGFTMVRGNHWKAAEIF
;
A
#
# COMPACT_ATOMS: atom_id res chain seq x y z
N MET A 1 -4.94 -12.65 -12.30
CA MET A 1 -6.21 -12.16 -12.91
C MET A 1 -7.34 -12.35 -11.91
N SER A 2 -8.29 -11.43 -11.84
CA SER A 2 -9.43 -11.50 -10.91
C SER A 2 -10.69 -10.97 -11.58
N CYS A 3 -11.85 -11.45 -11.19
CA CYS A 3 -13.14 -10.90 -11.60
C CYS A 3 -14.07 -10.73 -10.40
N LYS A 4 -15.02 -9.79 -10.53
CA LYS A 4 -16.13 -9.70 -9.60
C LYS A 4 -17.23 -10.63 -10.10
N ALA A 5 -17.40 -11.77 -9.44
CA ALA A 5 -18.49 -12.68 -9.72
C ALA A 5 -19.74 -12.27 -8.93
N THR A 6 -20.86 -12.06 -9.62
CA THR A 6 -22.14 -11.73 -8.99
C THR A 6 -23.02 -12.97 -8.81
N SER A 7 -22.56 -14.13 -9.27
CA SER A 7 -23.20 -15.43 -9.07
C SER A 7 -22.16 -16.56 -9.17
N ALA A 8 -22.51 -17.74 -8.64
CA ALA A 8 -21.68 -18.95 -8.80
C ALA A 8 -21.44 -19.29 -10.27
N THR A 9 -22.45 -19.17 -11.12
CA THR A 9 -22.34 -19.42 -12.55
C THR A 9 -21.29 -18.54 -13.24
N ILE A 10 -21.21 -17.24 -12.87
CA ILE A 10 -20.17 -16.34 -13.42
C ILE A 10 -18.78 -16.77 -12.94
N ALA A 11 -18.65 -17.16 -11.67
CA ALA A 11 -17.39 -17.65 -11.14
C ALA A 11 -16.93 -18.93 -11.85
N GLU A 12 -17.82 -19.89 -12.05
CA GLU A 12 -17.55 -21.14 -12.77
C GLU A 12 -17.13 -20.88 -14.23
N HIS A 13 -17.85 -20.01 -14.94
CA HIS A 13 -17.48 -19.64 -16.32
C HIS A 13 -16.11 -18.97 -16.39
N TRP A 14 -15.79 -18.11 -15.41
CA TRP A 14 -14.47 -17.47 -15.34
C TRP A 14 -13.34 -18.48 -15.13
N VAL A 15 -13.49 -19.39 -14.19
CA VAL A 15 -12.52 -20.46 -13.93
C VAL A 15 -12.36 -21.36 -15.14
N LYS A 16 -13.47 -21.83 -15.72
CA LYS A 16 -13.48 -22.69 -16.91
C LYS A 16 -12.79 -22.01 -18.11
N PHE A 17 -13.11 -20.73 -18.37
CA PHE A 17 -12.45 -19.97 -19.44
C PHE A 17 -10.93 -20.00 -19.30
N HIS A 18 -10.38 -19.79 -18.10
CA HIS A 18 -8.94 -19.84 -17.89
C HIS A 18 -8.35 -21.24 -18.06
N TRP A 19 -9.04 -22.25 -17.59
CA TRP A 19 -8.60 -23.64 -17.80
C TRP A 19 -8.59 -24.04 -19.28
N ASP A 20 -9.60 -23.62 -20.04
CA ASP A 20 -9.70 -23.86 -21.47
C ASP A 20 -8.58 -23.13 -22.25
N GLN A 21 -8.07 -21.99 -21.73
CA GLN A 21 -6.89 -21.30 -22.26
C GLN A 21 -5.56 -21.92 -21.78
N GLY A 22 -5.58 -23.07 -21.13
CA GLY A 22 -4.39 -23.75 -20.63
C GLY A 22 -3.85 -23.23 -19.29
N ILE A 23 -4.49 -22.26 -18.64
CA ILE A 23 -4.11 -21.71 -17.33
C ILE A 23 -4.74 -22.59 -16.25
N LYS A 24 -4.04 -23.67 -15.89
CA LYS A 24 -4.47 -24.59 -14.81
C LYS A 24 -3.99 -24.09 -13.45
N ALA A 25 -4.57 -23.01 -12.97
CA ALA A 25 -4.29 -22.44 -11.66
C ALA A 25 -5.41 -22.77 -10.66
N ASN A 26 -5.07 -22.73 -9.38
CA ASN A 26 -6.07 -22.69 -8.31
C ASN A 26 -6.65 -21.27 -8.21
N PHE A 27 -7.93 -21.17 -8.01
CA PHE A 27 -8.64 -19.91 -7.84
C PHE A 27 -9.11 -19.78 -6.39
N VAL A 28 -9.06 -18.56 -5.87
CA VAL A 28 -9.59 -18.21 -4.55
C VAL A 28 -10.81 -17.33 -4.75
N ALA A 29 -11.89 -17.63 -4.04
CA ALA A 29 -13.07 -16.77 -3.97
C ALA A 29 -13.05 -16.03 -2.65
N GLU A 30 -13.18 -14.71 -2.71
CA GLU A 30 -13.13 -13.83 -1.55
C GLU A 30 -14.33 -12.88 -1.55
N GLU A 31 -14.65 -12.34 -0.38
CA GLU A 31 -15.65 -11.29 -0.27
C GLU A 31 -15.25 -10.06 -1.08
N TYR A 32 -16.22 -9.49 -1.81
CA TYR A 32 -16.00 -8.25 -2.53
C TYR A 32 -16.09 -7.04 -1.58
N LEU A 33 -15.00 -6.32 -1.43
CA LEU A 33 -14.90 -5.11 -0.62
C LEU A 33 -15.07 -3.87 -1.51
N PRO A 34 -16.17 -3.09 -1.38
CA PRO A 34 -16.48 -2.00 -2.31
C PRO A 34 -15.80 -0.67 -1.99
N GLY A 35 -15.30 -0.50 -0.77
CA GLY A 35 -14.89 0.79 -0.23
C GLY A 35 -13.48 1.23 -0.62
N ARG A 36 -12.93 2.15 0.17
CA ARG A 36 -11.61 2.76 -0.03
C ARG A 36 -10.50 1.73 0.03
N ASP A 37 -9.43 2.00 -0.68
CA ASP A 37 -8.31 1.09 -0.89
C ASP A 37 -7.03 1.71 -0.29
N TYR A 38 -6.44 1.04 0.69
CA TYR A 38 -5.29 1.52 1.44
C TYR A 38 -4.08 0.61 1.30
N CYS A 39 -2.92 1.20 1.47
CA CYS A 39 -1.68 0.50 1.71
C CYS A 39 -1.02 1.08 2.97
N PHE A 40 -0.95 0.27 4.00
CA PHE A 40 -0.17 0.56 5.20
C PHE A 40 1.24 0.01 4.99
N MET A 41 2.26 0.86 5.06
CA MET A 41 3.66 0.47 5.02
C MET A 41 4.31 0.74 6.37
N SER A 42 5.10 -0.21 6.87
CA SER A 42 5.71 -0.13 8.19
C SER A 42 7.10 -0.77 8.24
N LEU A 43 7.92 -0.26 9.15
CA LEU A 43 9.21 -0.83 9.52
C LEU A 43 9.16 -1.27 10.99
N TRP A 44 9.67 -2.46 11.24
CA TRP A 44 9.66 -3.10 12.55
C TRP A 44 11.06 -3.50 12.99
N ASN A 45 11.35 -3.33 14.28
CA ASN A 45 12.57 -3.80 14.90
C ASN A 45 12.23 -4.74 16.06
N ASN A 46 12.46 -6.04 15.86
CA ASN A 46 12.34 -7.06 16.91
C ASN A 46 11.00 -7.02 17.69
N GLY A 47 9.86 -6.83 16.99
CA GLY A 47 8.52 -6.75 17.54
C GLY A 47 8.05 -5.33 17.86
N GLY A 48 8.95 -4.36 17.88
CA GLY A 48 8.64 -2.93 18.02
C GLY A 48 8.35 -2.28 16.66
N LEU A 49 7.26 -1.52 16.58
CA LEU A 49 6.99 -0.67 15.40
C LEU A 49 7.93 0.53 15.45
N VAL A 50 8.77 0.69 14.43
CA VAL A 50 9.68 1.83 14.26
C VAL A 50 8.92 3.01 13.68
N THR A 51 8.31 2.81 12.52
CA THR A 51 7.54 3.86 11.82
C THR A 51 6.54 3.23 10.86
N SER A 52 5.48 3.97 10.54
CA SER A 52 4.49 3.55 9.55
C SER A 52 3.79 4.74 8.89
N MET A 53 3.23 4.49 7.72
CA MET A 53 2.40 5.45 6.99
C MET A 53 1.28 4.74 6.27
N ILE A 54 0.20 5.47 6.00
CA ILE A 54 -0.94 5.01 5.23
C ILE A 54 -1.03 5.81 3.94
N ARG A 55 -1.26 5.09 2.86
CA ARG A 55 -1.53 5.66 1.55
C ARG A 55 -2.87 5.14 1.05
N GLU A 56 -3.78 6.05 0.71
CA GLU A 56 -5.00 5.74 -0.02
C GLU A 56 -4.73 5.72 -1.52
N ARG A 57 -5.21 4.69 -2.22
CA ARG A 57 -5.10 4.54 -3.67
C ARG A 57 -6.38 5.03 -4.32
N LEU A 58 -6.30 6.10 -5.11
CA LEU A 58 -7.45 6.78 -5.68
C LEU A 58 -7.69 6.44 -7.15
N SER A 59 -6.63 6.16 -7.90
CA SER A 59 -6.74 5.71 -9.29
C SER A 59 -5.58 4.78 -9.67
N TRP A 60 -5.70 4.10 -10.82
CA TRP A 60 -4.78 3.06 -11.27
C TRP A 60 -4.27 3.33 -12.68
N VAL A 61 -3.11 2.81 -13.01
CA VAL A 61 -2.58 2.82 -14.38
C VAL A 61 -3.34 1.78 -15.20
N GLY A 62 -3.95 2.22 -16.31
CA GLY A 62 -4.79 1.38 -17.16
C GLY A 62 -6.23 1.23 -16.67
N HIS A 63 -7.08 0.68 -17.52
CA HIS A 63 -8.45 0.35 -17.12
C HIS A 63 -8.44 -0.88 -16.21
N ARG A 64 -8.87 -0.71 -14.96
CA ARG A 64 -9.24 -1.85 -14.13
C ARG A 64 -10.50 -2.49 -14.70
N VAL A 65 -10.35 -3.51 -15.49
CA VAL A 65 -11.42 -4.48 -15.60
C VAL A 65 -11.47 -5.18 -14.24
N VAL A 66 -12.51 -4.91 -13.50
CA VAL A 66 -12.87 -5.45 -12.19
C VAL A 66 -11.88 -6.49 -11.64
N GLY A 67 -11.12 -6.11 -10.63
CA GLY A 67 -10.21 -7.04 -9.98
C GLY A 67 -8.94 -6.38 -9.43
N SER A 68 -8.25 -7.12 -8.63
CA SER A 68 -7.03 -6.73 -7.94
C SER A 68 -5.83 -6.69 -8.88
N GLY A 69 -4.88 -5.89 -8.52
CA GLY A 69 -3.56 -5.83 -9.16
C GLY A 69 -3.41 -4.66 -10.11
N GLY A 70 -2.27 -4.07 -10.05
CA GLY A 70 -1.87 -2.94 -10.85
C GLY A 70 -1.16 -1.88 -10.01
N THR A 71 -0.45 -1.00 -10.70
CA THR A 71 0.20 0.13 -10.06
C THR A 71 -0.81 1.25 -9.88
N SER A 72 -0.96 1.76 -8.66
CA SER A 72 -1.78 2.93 -8.43
C SER A 72 -1.17 4.16 -9.11
N LYS A 73 -2.02 4.92 -9.79
CA LYS A 73 -1.64 6.15 -10.50
C LYS A 73 -1.67 7.35 -9.57
N LEU A 74 -2.79 7.56 -8.90
CA LEU A 74 -2.98 8.65 -7.95
C LEU A 74 -3.13 8.09 -6.55
N ASN A 75 -2.37 8.66 -5.62
CA ASN A 75 -2.37 8.31 -4.22
C ASN A 75 -2.33 9.55 -3.36
N ARG A 76 -2.86 9.45 -2.15
CA ARG A 76 -2.65 10.45 -1.11
C ARG A 76 -2.23 9.80 0.19
N VAL A 77 -1.44 10.48 0.98
CA VAL A 77 -1.20 10.11 2.38
C VAL A 77 -2.46 10.42 3.18
N VAL A 78 -2.82 9.54 4.08
CA VAL A 78 -3.96 9.73 4.98
C VAL A 78 -3.58 9.32 6.40
N HIS A 79 -4.18 9.97 7.39
CA HIS A 79 -4.09 9.58 8.77
C HIS A 79 -5.38 8.86 9.19
N SER A 80 -5.24 7.63 9.72
CA SER A 80 -6.39 6.85 10.16
C SER A 80 -5.99 5.86 11.26
N ASP A 81 -6.46 6.09 12.46
CA ASP A 81 -6.20 5.20 13.59
C ASP A 81 -6.82 3.82 13.39
N THR A 82 -7.97 3.74 12.72
CA THR A 82 -8.62 2.48 12.42
C THR A 82 -7.79 1.63 11.46
N VAL A 83 -7.27 2.22 10.38
CA VAL A 83 -6.39 1.53 9.43
C VAL A 83 -5.08 1.12 10.11
N ASN A 84 -4.45 2.03 10.89
CA ASN A 84 -3.25 1.73 11.66
C ASN A 84 -3.46 0.51 12.57
N LYS A 85 -4.54 0.52 13.35
CA LYS A 85 -4.88 -0.56 14.29
C LYS A 85 -5.07 -1.89 13.56
N LYS A 86 -5.89 -1.92 12.51
CA LYS A 86 -6.18 -3.13 11.72
C LYS A 86 -4.93 -3.71 11.06
N ALA A 87 -4.07 -2.86 10.51
CA ALA A 87 -2.83 -3.30 9.89
C ALA A 87 -1.83 -3.88 10.92
N VAL A 88 -1.66 -3.22 12.07
CA VAL A 88 -0.81 -3.70 13.15
C VAL A 88 -1.32 -5.01 13.73
N GLU A 89 -2.63 -5.17 13.94
CA GLU A 89 -3.26 -6.40 14.38
C GLU A 89 -2.99 -7.55 13.39
N ALA A 90 -3.14 -7.30 12.08
CA ALA A 90 -2.89 -8.28 11.04
C ALA A 90 -1.41 -8.74 11.03
N ILE A 91 -0.45 -7.82 11.12
CA ILE A 91 0.98 -8.15 11.18
C ILE A 91 1.28 -9.01 12.43
N ARG A 92 0.75 -8.63 13.58
CA ARG A 92 0.97 -9.37 14.83
C ARG A 92 0.28 -10.73 14.86
N ALA A 93 -0.76 -10.93 14.08
CA ALA A 93 -1.40 -12.23 13.91
C ALA A 93 -0.50 -13.23 13.16
N VAL A 94 0.26 -12.76 12.16
CA VAL A 94 1.15 -13.62 11.36
C VAL A 94 2.56 -13.69 11.93
N SER A 95 3.01 -12.71 12.72
CA SER A 95 4.33 -12.69 13.34
C SER A 95 4.27 -12.20 14.78
N LYS A 96 4.74 -13.02 15.72
CA LYS A 96 4.84 -12.63 17.15
C LYS A 96 5.95 -11.61 17.41
N LYS A 97 6.97 -11.58 16.55
CA LYS A 97 8.11 -10.69 16.67
C LYS A 97 8.47 -10.14 15.28
N PRO A 98 7.61 -9.28 14.69
CA PRO A 98 7.87 -8.74 13.37
C PRO A 98 9.19 -7.98 13.34
N HIS A 99 9.98 -8.16 12.26
CA HIS A 99 11.24 -7.48 12.04
C HIS A 99 11.38 -7.20 10.54
N GLY A 100 11.87 -6.00 10.19
CA GLY A 100 11.97 -5.55 8.82
C GLY A 100 10.70 -4.86 8.31
N ILE A 101 10.42 -5.02 7.02
CA ILE A 101 9.38 -4.28 6.31
C ILE A 101 8.12 -5.11 6.18
N PHE A 102 6.98 -4.49 6.50
CA PHE A 102 5.67 -5.06 6.26
C PHE A 102 4.77 -4.03 5.56
N CYS A 103 4.15 -4.47 4.48
CA CYS A 103 3.12 -3.70 3.79
C CYS A 103 1.81 -4.48 3.85
N VAL A 104 0.78 -3.86 4.40
CA VAL A 104 -0.57 -4.43 4.45
C VAL A 104 -1.44 -3.68 3.46
N ASP A 105 -2.05 -4.41 2.55
CA ASP A 105 -3.10 -3.88 1.70
C ASP A 105 -4.43 -4.08 2.43
N LEU A 106 -5.23 -3.00 2.51
CA LEU A 106 -6.54 -3.03 3.16
C LEU A 106 -7.57 -2.42 2.22
N LYS A 107 -8.78 -2.94 2.32
CA LYS A 107 -9.92 -2.39 1.60
C LYS A 107 -11.13 -2.33 2.50
N GLU A 108 -11.91 -1.26 2.42
CA GLU A 108 -13.12 -1.13 3.22
C GLU A 108 -14.25 -2.03 2.72
N ASP A 109 -14.97 -2.61 3.66
CA ASP A 109 -16.22 -3.29 3.41
C ASP A 109 -17.38 -2.30 3.12
N ALA A 110 -18.60 -2.81 3.00
CA ALA A 110 -19.79 -2.00 2.77
C ALA A 110 -20.18 -1.11 3.97
N LYS A 111 -19.54 -1.31 5.13
CA LYS A 111 -19.74 -0.51 6.35
C LYS A 111 -18.56 0.42 6.62
N GLU A 112 -17.69 0.62 5.62
CA GLU A 112 -16.48 1.43 5.71
C GLU A 112 -15.46 0.93 6.75
N VAL A 113 -15.49 -0.38 7.08
CA VAL A 113 -14.53 -1.00 7.97
C VAL A 113 -13.32 -1.50 7.16
N PRO A 114 -12.08 -1.06 7.47
CA PRO A 114 -10.88 -1.54 6.78
C PRO A 114 -10.62 -3.02 7.08
N CYS A 115 -10.58 -3.83 6.03
CA CYS A 115 -10.28 -5.26 6.07
C CYS A 115 -8.92 -5.52 5.43
N PRO A 116 -7.94 -6.11 6.13
CA PRO A 116 -6.69 -6.55 5.53
C PRO A 116 -6.94 -7.60 4.45
N THR A 117 -6.34 -7.40 3.26
CA THR A 117 -6.47 -8.32 2.12
C THR A 117 -5.17 -9.04 1.80
N GLU A 118 -4.03 -8.41 2.04
CA GLU A 118 -2.71 -8.95 1.73
C GLU A 118 -1.65 -8.39 2.68
N ILE A 119 -0.67 -9.22 3.06
CA ILE A 119 0.52 -8.78 3.79
C ILE A 119 1.76 -9.15 2.97
N ASN A 120 2.55 -8.13 2.62
CA ASN A 120 3.79 -8.27 1.89
C ASN A 120 4.98 -7.93 2.79
N CYS A 121 5.96 -8.84 2.90
CA CYS A 121 7.21 -8.62 3.64
C CYS A 121 8.25 -7.90 2.76
N ARG A 122 7.86 -6.85 2.09
CA ARG A 122 8.67 -6.04 1.17
C ARG A 122 8.11 -4.65 1.00
N PHE A 123 8.91 -3.75 0.45
CA PHE A 123 8.43 -2.44 0.01
C PHE A 123 7.35 -2.55 -1.07
N THR A 124 6.45 -1.57 -1.07
CA THR A 124 5.53 -1.37 -2.18
C THR A 124 6.28 -0.87 -3.42
N THR A 125 5.69 -1.05 -4.60
CA THR A 125 6.25 -0.53 -5.86
C THR A 125 6.37 1.00 -5.90
N ASN A 126 5.74 1.69 -4.96
CA ASN A 126 5.71 3.15 -4.89
C ASN A 126 6.56 3.72 -3.74
N VAL A 127 7.46 2.92 -3.15
CA VAL A 127 8.31 3.36 -2.02
C VAL A 127 9.20 4.56 -2.38
N HIS A 128 9.59 4.69 -3.65
CA HIS A 128 10.40 5.81 -4.12
C HIS A 128 9.74 7.19 -3.91
N TYR A 129 8.41 7.28 -3.86
CA TYR A 129 7.71 8.52 -3.50
C TYR A 129 8.06 8.98 -2.09
N LEU A 130 8.17 8.02 -1.16
CA LEU A 130 8.49 8.29 0.24
C LEU A 130 9.93 8.77 0.39
N SER A 131 10.85 8.13 -0.32
CA SER A 131 12.25 8.54 -0.35
C SER A 131 12.40 9.96 -0.92
N LEU A 132 11.66 10.28 -1.99
CA LEU A 132 11.70 11.61 -2.56
C LEU A 132 11.06 12.67 -1.65
N ALA A 133 9.92 12.35 -1.01
CA ALA A 133 9.31 13.21 -0.01
C ALA A 133 10.29 13.53 1.12
N SER A 134 11.01 12.50 1.61
CA SER A 134 12.06 12.65 2.62
C SER A 134 13.14 13.65 2.18
N ILE A 135 13.69 13.49 0.98
CA ILE A 135 14.73 14.35 0.45
C ILE A 135 14.22 15.79 0.28
N LYS A 136 13.07 15.97 -0.35
CA LYS A 136 12.54 17.28 -0.72
C LYS A 136 12.03 18.10 0.47
N LEU A 137 11.56 17.43 1.51
CA LEU A 137 11.01 18.07 2.69
C LEU A 137 12.01 18.11 3.87
N GLY A 138 13.21 17.55 3.70
CA GLY A 138 14.26 17.58 4.71
C GLY A 138 14.00 16.68 5.92
N HIS A 139 13.26 15.58 5.72
CA HIS A 139 12.85 14.65 6.78
C HIS A 139 13.41 13.24 6.54
N PRO A 140 14.68 12.96 6.89
CA PRO A 140 15.30 11.67 6.64
C PRO A 140 14.56 10.50 7.34
N GLU A 141 13.87 10.78 8.45
CA GLU A 141 13.04 9.81 9.19
C GLU A 141 11.83 9.30 8.39
N TRP A 142 11.52 9.88 7.25
CA TRP A 142 10.48 9.39 6.33
C TRP A 142 11.05 8.49 5.23
N ASN A 143 12.38 8.37 5.14
CA ASN A 143 13.02 7.56 4.11
C ASN A 143 13.07 6.08 4.53
N PHE A 144 11.99 5.35 4.28
CA PHE A 144 11.87 3.95 4.67
C PHE A 144 12.99 3.04 4.12
N PRO A 145 13.43 3.12 2.85
CA PRO A 145 14.58 2.35 2.36
C PRO A 145 15.87 2.63 3.14
N TRP A 146 16.13 3.88 3.46
CA TRP A 146 17.31 4.26 4.24
C TRP A 146 17.23 3.72 5.68
N LEU A 147 16.07 3.87 6.34
CA LEU A 147 15.83 3.31 7.68
C LEU A 147 15.98 1.80 7.70
N ALA A 148 15.49 1.11 6.66
CA ALA A 148 15.62 -0.34 6.55
C ALA A 148 17.06 -0.78 6.34
N ALA A 149 17.85 -0.03 5.57
CA ALA A 149 19.29 -0.30 5.40
C ALA A 149 20.04 -0.13 6.73
N ARG A 150 19.77 0.94 7.50
CA ARG A 150 20.36 1.12 8.84
C ARG A 150 19.99 -0.02 9.78
N LEU A 151 18.71 -0.42 9.77
CA LEU A 151 18.26 -1.56 10.57
C LEU A 151 19.00 -2.85 10.20
N ALA A 152 19.19 -3.11 8.92
CA ALA A 152 19.90 -4.30 8.45
C ALA A 152 21.41 -4.28 8.76
N LEU A 153 22.01 -3.09 8.91
CA LEU A 153 23.40 -2.89 9.29
C LEU A 153 23.58 -2.78 10.83
N GLU A 154 22.52 -2.97 11.59
CA GLU A 154 22.49 -2.81 13.05
C GLU A 154 22.94 -1.41 13.53
N GLU A 155 22.75 -0.41 12.65
CA GLU A 155 23.05 0.99 12.99
C GLU A 155 21.92 1.62 13.80
N GLU A 156 22.25 2.70 14.51
CA GLU A 156 21.27 3.49 15.22
C GLU A 156 20.20 4.07 14.27
N ILE A 157 18.94 3.87 14.62
CA ILE A 157 17.80 4.42 13.89
C ILE A 157 17.38 5.70 14.59
N PRO A 158 17.18 6.82 13.85
CA PRO A 158 16.70 8.06 14.44
C PRO A 158 15.31 7.88 15.04
N ASP A 159 14.95 8.75 15.96
CA ASP A 159 13.58 8.82 16.48
C ASP A 159 12.59 9.05 15.35
N CYS A 160 11.65 8.14 15.22
CA CYS A 160 10.64 8.16 14.19
C CYS A 160 9.24 8.21 14.79
N VAL A 161 8.34 8.93 14.13
CA VAL A 161 6.91 8.87 14.45
C VAL A 161 6.41 7.46 14.09
N LYS A 162 5.86 6.76 15.09
CA LYS A 162 5.45 5.34 14.92
C LYS A 162 4.32 5.14 13.93
N THR A 163 3.36 6.06 13.93
CA THR A 163 2.20 6.00 13.03
C THR A 163 2.01 7.34 12.34
N ASN A 164 1.45 7.33 11.12
CA ASN A 164 1.16 8.54 10.36
C ASN A 164 2.42 9.41 10.13
N ALA A 165 3.54 8.77 9.76
CA ALA A 165 4.85 9.42 9.66
C ALA A 165 4.94 10.52 8.58
N LEU A 166 4.10 10.47 7.55
CA LEU A 166 4.06 11.47 6.49
C LEU A 166 2.87 12.41 6.69
N PRO A 167 2.98 13.69 6.28
CA PRO A 167 1.86 14.62 6.29
C PRO A 167 0.69 14.11 5.44
N ASP A 168 -0.55 14.32 5.88
CA ASP A 168 -1.77 13.92 5.19
C ASP A 168 -2.16 14.82 4.00
N ASP A 169 -1.40 15.89 3.76
CA ASP A 169 -1.54 16.78 2.62
C ASP A 169 -0.64 16.41 1.42
N LEU A 170 0.04 15.24 1.49
CA LEU A 170 0.90 14.75 0.40
C LEU A 170 0.11 13.93 -0.60
N TRP A 171 0.24 14.29 -1.87
CA TRP A 171 -0.34 13.60 -3.00
C TRP A 171 0.76 13.13 -3.96
N PHE A 172 0.60 11.96 -4.51
CA PHE A 172 1.52 11.40 -5.48
C PHE A 172 0.77 10.94 -6.72
N THR A 173 1.22 11.36 -7.89
CA THR A 173 0.72 10.84 -9.16
C THR A 173 1.87 10.25 -9.96
N LYS A 174 1.61 9.10 -10.59
CA LYS A 174 2.54 8.44 -11.49
C LYS A 174 2.07 8.61 -12.92
N ASN A 175 2.95 9.14 -13.76
CA ASN A 175 2.75 9.21 -15.19
C ASN A 175 3.71 8.23 -15.88
N THR A 176 3.21 7.42 -16.80
CA THR A 176 3.95 6.31 -17.39
C THR A 176 5.22 6.77 -18.11
N ASP A 177 5.14 7.91 -18.79
CA ASP A 177 6.22 8.42 -19.63
C ASP A 177 6.97 9.62 -19.03
N MET A 178 6.51 10.17 -17.92
CA MET A 178 7.06 11.37 -17.30
C MET A 178 7.51 11.16 -15.85
N GLY A 179 7.54 9.92 -15.38
CA GLY A 179 7.87 9.62 -14.00
C GLY A 179 6.71 9.89 -13.05
N PHE A 180 6.95 10.59 -11.94
CA PHE A 180 5.91 10.89 -10.97
C PHE A 180 6.00 12.35 -10.49
N THR A 181 4.89 12.81 -9.97
CA THR A 181 4.73 14.15 -9.43
C THR A 181 4.27 14.04 -7.98
N MET A 182 4.88 14.83 -7.12
CA MET A 182 4.47 15.00 -5.73
C MET A 182 3.87 16.40 -5.55
N VAL A 183 2.72 16.46 -4.87
CA VAL A 183 2.03 17.71 -4.57
C VAL A 183 1.69 17.74 -3.09
N ARG A 184 1.82 18.89 -2.47
CA ARG A 184 1.46 19.14 -1.09
C ARG A 184 0.30 20.13 -1.00
N GLY A 185 -0.68 19.82 -0.15
CA GLY A 185 -1.87 20.64 0.02
C GLY A 185 -2.82 20.61 -1.18
N ASN A 186 -3.76 21.54 -1.22
CA ASN A 186 -4.77 21.63 -2.27
C ASN A 186 -4.29 22.41 -3.52
N HIS A 187 -3.05 22.83 -3.55
CA HIS A 187 -2.48 23.63 -4.65
C HIS A 187 -1.80 22.71 -5.66
N TRP A 188 -2.55 22.27 -6.66
CA TRP A 188 -2.03 21.62 -7.87
C TRP A 188 -1.31 22.66 -8.75
N LYS A 189 -0.31 23.34 -8.22
CA LYS A 189 0.65 24.01 -9.08
C LYS A 189 1.48 22.95 -9.75
N ALA A 190 1.85 23.17 -11.02
CA ALA A 190 2.75 22.27 -11.74
C ALA A 190 3.93 21.95 -10.82
N ALA A 191 3.96 20.73 -10.28
CA ALA A 191 5.09 20.31 -9.48
C ALA A 191 6.29 20.23 -10.42
N GLU A 192 7.41 20.71 -9.97
CA GLU A 192 8.66 20.55 -10.70
C GLU A 192 8.84 19.07 -11.02
N ILE A 193 9.07 18.77 -12.30
CA ILE A 193 9.40 17.43 -12.76
C ILE A 193 10.83 17.17 -12.28
N PHE A 194 11.02 16.11 -11.55
CA PHE A 194 12.34 15.68 -11.03
C PHE A 194 12.87 14.52 -11.85
#